data_65d15fa35cfc97f5dd6d0fac33edc8fd
#
_entry.id   65d15fa35cfc97f5dd6d0fac33edc8fd
#
_cell.length_a   1.000
_cell.length_b   1.000
_cell.length_c   1.000
_cell.angle_alpha   90.00
_cell.angle_beta   90.00
_cell.angle_gamma   90.00
#
_symmetry.space_group_name_H-M   'P 1'
#
loop_
_entity.id
_entity.type
_entity.pdbx_description
1 polymer ?
#
loop_
_entity_poly.entity_id
_entity_poly.type
_entity_poly.pdbx_seq_one_letter_code
_entity_poly.pdbx_strand_id
1 'polypeptide(L)'
;MINHDEWLIVGLITSPQGINGKIKIKSLSDFEERFTEPGKRWIQKGNETPIEFELTHGFKKPGKESFIITFKGINNRTQAENLKGQKILVKVDSIPKLSHGEYHLTELINLNVKILENNQLHIIGKVINLSNEKNNLLVIQLLKNNKEVLIPFVNEIVPVVDIKKNFILLTPPSGLLEL
;
A
#
# COMPACT_ATOMS: atom_id res chain seq x y z
N MET A 1 18.06 13.67 16.61
CA MET A 1 17.43 13.95 15.30
C MET A 1 16.58 12.75 14.96
N ILE A 2 15.28 12.95 14.70
CA ILE A 2 14.39 11.85 14.29
C ILE A 2 14.76 11.49 12.85
N ASN A 3 15.11 10.24 12.62
CA ASN A 3 15.41 9.76 11.28
C ASN A 3 14.07 9.69 10.51
N HIS A 4 13.80 10.66 9.64
CA HIS A 4 12.56 10.75 8.88
C HIS A 4 12.34 9.54 7.95
N ASP A 5 13.40 8.78 7.66
CA ASP A 5 13.37 7.62 6.77
C ASP A 5 12.76 6.36 7.42
N GLU A 6 12.52 6.38 8.75
CA GLU A 6 11.94 5.23 9.47
C GLU A 6 10.42 5.30 9.64
N TRP A 7 9.82 6.48 9.41
CA TRP A 7 8.43 6.74 9.78
C TRP A 7 7.58 7.23 8.62
N LEU A 8 6.43 6.60 8.43
CA LEU A 8 5.41 7.02 7.47
C LEU A 8 4.21 7.60 8.20
N ILE A 9 3.84 8.85 7.89
CA ILE A 9 2.61 9.48 8.40
C ILE A 9 1.43 8.89 7.64
N VAL A 10 0.51 8.23 8.37
CA VAL A 10 -0.65 7.55 7.78
C VAL A 10 -1.97 8.22 8.11
N GLY A 11 -2.02 9.09 9.12
CA GLY A 11 -3.26 9.75 9.51
C GLY A 11 -3.05 10.95 10.43
N LEU A 12 -4.12 11.73 10.60
CA LEU A 12 -4.19 12.87 11.49
C LEU A 12 -5.37 12.70 12.46
N ILE A 13 -5.11 12.86 13.76
CA ILE A 13 -6.14 12.84 14.79
C ILE A 13 -6.91 14.17 14.75
N THR A 14 -8.21 14.12 14.46
CA THR A 14 -9.03 15.32 14.26
C THR A 14 -9.84 15.71 15.48
N SER A 15 -10.46 14.75 16.15
CA SER A 15 -11.32 15.01 17.33
C SER A 15 -11.63 13.75 18.13
N PRO A 16 -11.96 13.87 19.42
CA PRO A 16 -12.60 12.77 20.13
C PRO A 16 -13.96 12.43 19.57
N GLN A 17 -14.39 11.18 19.70
CA GLN A 17 -15.70 10.70 19.27
C GLN A 17 -16.43 10.05 20.46
N GLY A 18 -17.47 10.74 20.96
CA GLY A 18 -18.20 10.30 22.17
C GLY A 18 -17.42 10.50 23.46
N ILE A 19 -17.72 9.70 24.48
CA ILE A 19 -17.17 9.83 25.83
C ILE A 19 -16.17 8.73 26.20
N ASN A 20 -16.14 7.63 25.45
CA ASN A 20 -15.42 6.40 25.76
C ASN A 20 -14.02 6.31 25.11
N GLY A 21 -13.34 7.44 24.93
CA GLY A 21 -11.96 7.45 24.40
C GLY A 21 -11.81 7.16 22.89
N LYS A 22 -12.92 7.01 22.15
CA LYS A 22 -12.85 6.85 20.69
C LYS A 22 -12.35 8.13 20.03
N ILE A 23 -11.60 7.97 18.96
CA ILE A 23 -10.90 9.06 18.26
C ILE A 23 -11.30 9.04 16.79
N LYS A 24 -11.66 10.19 16.26
CA LYS A 24 -11.86 10.40 14.82
C LYS A 24 -10.54 10.80 14.20
N ILE A 25 -10.21 10.15 13.09
CA ILE A 25 -9.02 10.44 12.32
C ILE A 25 -9.38 10.76 10.86
N LYS A 26 -8.51 11.54 10.20
CA LYS A 26 -8.47 11.70 8.74
C LYS A 26 -7.38 10.78 8.23
N SER A 27 -7.71 9.88 7.28
CA SER A 27 -6.71 9.06 6.61
C SER A 27 -5.83 9.90 5.69
N LEU A 28 -4.54 9.58 5.66
CA LEU A 28 -3.53 10.05 4.71
C LEU A 28 -2.90 8.83 4.01
N SER A 29 -3.53 7.67 4.10
CA SER A 29 -3.07 6.39 3.55
C SER A 29 -4.21 5.73 2.79
N ASP A 30 -3.89 5.05 1.70
CA ASP A 30 -4.82 4.25 0.91
C ASP A 30 -5.13 2.89 1.56
N PHE A 31 -4.37 2.49 2.58
CA PHE A 31 -4.51 1.22 3.28
C PHE A 31 -5.44 1.39 4.49
N GLU A 32 -6.69 0.93 4.37
CA GLU A 32 -7.71 1.00 5.43
C GLU A 32 -7.35 0.13 6.64
N GLU A 33 -6.65 -0.98 6.41
CA GLU A 33 -6.18 -1.94 7.43
C GLU A 33 -5.32 -1.27 8.51
N ARG A 34 -4.63 -0.19 8.14
CA ARG A 34 -3.86 0.62 9.08
C ARG A 34 -4.70 1.23 10.20
N PHE A 35 -6.01 1.32 10.00
CA PHE A 35 -6.93 1.92 10.95
C PHE A 35 -8.01 0.95 11.44
N THR A 36 -8.22 -0.19 10.76
CA THR A 36 -9.24 -1.17 11.11
C THR A 36 -8.67 -2.40 11.82
N GLU A 37 -7.43 -2.78 11.51
CA GLU A 37 -6.78 -3.93 12.15
C GLU A 37 -6.03 -3.55 13.41
N PRO A 38 -6.16 -4.33 14.50
CA PRO A 38 -5.38 -4.16 15.71
C PRO A 38 -3.88 -4.21 15.47
N GLY A 39 -3.12 -3.49 16.29
CA GLY A 39 -1.66 -3.50 16.21
C GLY A 39 -1.02 -2.18 16.63
N LYS A 40 0.31 -2.15 16.53
CA LYS A 40 1.10 -1.00 16.96
C LYS A 40 0.96 0.18 15.97
N ARG A 41 0.78 1.35 16.55
CA ARG A 41 0.81 2.64 15.86
C ARG A 41 1.62 3.61 16.71
N TRP A 42 2.17 4.63 16.10
CA TRP A 42 2.92 5.65 16.82
C TRP A 42 2.23 7.00 16.64
N ILE A 43 2.16 7.75 17.74
CA ILE A 43 1.55 9.07 17.75
C ILE A 43 2.65 10.11 17.98
N GLN A 44 2.69 11.14 17.15
CA GLN A 44 3.67 12.21 17.21
C GLN A 44 2.99 13.55 17.42
N LYS A 45 3.40 14.24 18.47
CA LYS A 45 3.02 15.62 18.77
C LYS A 45 4.09 16.57 18.21
N GLY A 46 3.73 17.42 17.27
CA GLY A 46 4.69 18.31 16.64
C GLY A 46 5.90 17.57 16.05
N ASN A 47 7.09 17.89 16.57
CA ASN A 47 8.37 17.24 16.21
C ASN A 47 8.94 16.37 17.34
N GLU A 48 8.13 16.05 18.37
CA GLU A 48 8.55 15.16 19.46
C GLU A 48 8.77 13.73 18.97
N THR A 49 9.49 12.93 19.76
CA THR A 49 9.68 11.50 19.47
C THR A 49 8.33 10.78 19.44
N PRO A 50 8.04 9.97 18.41
CA PRO A 50 6.81 9.22 18.34
C PRO A 50 6.65 8.25 19.50
N ILE A 51 5.47 8.22 20.13
CA ILE A 51 5.12 7.33 21.23
C ILE A 51 4.27 6.18 20.70
N GLU A 52 4.60 4.96 21.12
CA GLU A 52 3.88 3.74 20.73
C GLU A 52 2.52 3.66 21.42
N PHE A 53 1.48 3.37 20.64
CA PHE A 53 0.12 3.05 21.06
C PHE A 53 -0.34 1.74 20.41
N GLU A 54 -1.16 0.99 21.12
CA GLU A 54 -1.81 -0.22 20.59
C GLU A 54 -3.21 0.11 20.11
N LEU A 55 -3.42 0.05 18.79
CA LEU A 55 -4.75 0.13 18.18
C LEU A 55 -5.49 -1.17 18.52
N THR A 56 -6.65 -1.06 19.15
CA THR A 56 -7.46 -2.23 19.53
C THR A 56 -8.64 -2.45 18.58
N HIS A 57 -9.20 -1.38 18.04
CA HIS A 57 -10.34 -1.45 17.15
C HIS A 57 -10.44 -0.17 16.29
N GLY A 58 -10.94 -0.32 15.07
CA GLY A 58 -11.25 0.79 14.20
C GLY A 58 -12.23 0.42 13.09
N PHE A 59 -12.92 1.41 12.55
CA PHE A 59 -13.82 1.25 11.41
C PHE A 59 -13.92 2.52 10.58
N LYS A 60 -14.17 2.35 9.30
CA LYS A 60 -14.41 3.47 8.36
C LYS A 60 -15.80 4.05 8.57
N LYS A 61 -15.89 5.35 8.55
CA LYS A 61 -17.20 6.04 8.60
C LYS A 61 -17.87 5.97 7.23
N PRO A 62 -19.12 5.51 7.13
CA PRO A 62 -19.82 5.45 5.85
C PRO A 62 -19.82 6.81 5.13
N GLY A 63 -19.46 6.81 3.83
CA GLY A 63 -19.46 8.00 2.98
C GLY A 63 -18.42 9.08 3.31
N LYS A 64 -17.36 8.76 4.10
CA LYS A 64 -16.32 9.72 4.47
C LYS A 64 -14.93 9.07 4.49
N GLU A 65 -13.91 9.82 4.11
CA GLU A 65 -12.49 9.48 4.25
C GLU A 65 -12.00 9.64 5.70
N SER A 66 -12.77 9.11 6.66
CA SER A 66 -12.46 9.22 8.08
C SER A 66 -12.77 7.92 8.82
N PHE A 67 -11.92 7.59 9.77
CA PHE A 67 -12.05 6.41 10.62
C PHE A 67 -12.34 6.81 12.06
N ILE A 68 -13.00 5.92 12.79
CA ILE A 68 -13.13 5.97 14.25
C ILE A 68 -12.29 4.85 14.81
N ILE A 69 -11.31 5.20 15.64
CA ILE A 69 -10.36 4.23 16.21
C ILE A 69 -10.37 4.29 17.73
N THR A 70 -9.88 3.23 18.33
CA THR A 70 -9.71 3.09 19.79
C THR A 70 -8.30 2.60 20.09
N PHE A 71 -7.60 3.30 20.95
CA PHE A 71 -6.30 2.86 21.49
C PHE A 71 -6.44 2.29 22.88
N LYS A 72 -5.66 1.28 23.19
CA LYS A 72 -5.53 0.73 24.54
C LYS A 72 -5.06 1.82 25.51
N GLY A 73 -5.74 1.95 26.64
CA GLY A 73 -5.41 2.96 27.65
C GLY A 73 -6.06 4.33 27.43
N ILE A 74 -6.73 4.56 26.29
CA ILE A 74 -7.51 5.77 26.04
C ILE A 74 -8.99 5.46 26.30
N ASN A 75 -9.48 5.74 27.51
CA ASN A 75 -10.76 5.26 28.01
C ASN A 75 -11.81 6.37 28.17
N ASN A 76 -11.44 7.63 28.03
CA ASN A 76 -12.34 8.76 28.19
C ASN A 76 -12.06 9.88 27.19
N ARG A 77 -13.01 10.81 27.14
CA ARG A 77 -12.97 11.95 26.20
C ARG A 77 -11.74 12.85 26.40
N THR A 78 -11.39 13.14 27.64
CA THR A 78 -10.25 14.02 27.96
C THR A 78 -8.94 13.46 27.46
N GLN A 79 -8.71 12.14 27.64
CA GLN A 79 -7.53 11.46 27.10
C GLN A 79 -7.50 11.51 25.56
N ALA A 80 -8.64 11.28 24.91
CA ALA A 80 -8.74 11.36 23.45
C ALA A 80 -8.53 12.81 22.95
N GLU A 81 -9.00 13.82 23.70
CA GLU A 81 -8.82 15.24 23.38
C GLU A 81 -7.37 15.69 23.41
N ASN A 82 -6.59 15.14 24.36
CA ASN A 82 -5.14 15.40 24.45
C ASN A 82 -4.33 14.90 23.22
N LEU A 83 -4.90 14.00 22.44
CA LEU A 83 -4.28 13.50 21.21
C LEU A 83 -4.68 14.29 19.96
N LYS A 84 -5.61 15.24 20.06
CA LYS A 84 -6.09 16.04 18.93
C LYS A 84 -4.95 16.80 18.26
N GLY A 85 -4.94 16.80 16.92
CA GLY A 85 -3.93 17.47 16.09
C GLY A 85 -2.62 16.69 15.95
N GLN A 86 -2.48 15.53 16.61
CA GLN A 86 -1.29 14.71 16.51
C GLN A 86 -1.33 13.80 15.28
N LYS A 87 -0.15 13.44 14.77
CA LYS A 87 0.02 12.57 13.62
C LYS A 87 0.04 11.11 14.05
N ILE A 88 -0.55 10.25 13.25
CA ILE A 88 -0.43 8.79 13.39
C ILE A 88 0.61 8.31 12.38
N LEU A 89 1.58 7.55 12.88
CA LEU A 89 2.69 7.02 12.10
C LEU A 89 2.73 5.50 12.19
N VAL A 90 3.34 4.90 11.18
CA VAL A 90 3.76 3.50 11.17
C VAL A 90 5.24 3.45 10.78
N LYS A 91 5.93 2.37 11.14
CA LYS A 91 7.29 2.16 10.63
C LYS A 91 7.24 1.86 9.13
N VAL A 92 8.23 2.34 8.38
CA VAL A 92 8.34 2.06 6.94
C VAL A 92 8.37 0.56 6.68
N ASP A 93 9.02 -0.21 7.53
CA ASP A 93 9.07 -1.69 7.46
C ASP A 93 7.72 -2.38 7.76
N SER A 94 6.73 -1.63 8.29
CA SER A 94 5.38 -2.13 8.58
C SER A 94 4.39 -1.86 7.44
N ILE A 95 4.87 -1.67 6.23
CA ILE A 95 4.01 -1.75 5.04
C ILE A 95 3.34 -3.13 5.09
N PRO A 96 2.00 -3.22 5.06
CA PRO A 96 1.32 -4.51 5.06
C PRO A 96 1.98 -5.40 4.02
N LYS A 97 2.43 -6.59 4.44
CA LYS A 97 2.86 -7.58 3.44
C LYS A 97 1.61 -7.88 2.63
N LEU A 98 1.63 -7.44 1.39
CA LEU A 98 0.57 -7.72 0.45
C LEU A 98 0.30 -9.23 0.44
N SER A 99 -0.95 -9.60 0.33
CA SER A 99 -1.36 -11.01 0.15
C SER A 99 -0.62 -11.59 -1.04
N HIS A 100 -0.42 -12.90 -1.08
CA HIS A 100 0.20 -13.57 -2.23
C HIS A 100 -0.53 -13.15 -3.52
N GLY A 101 0.16 -12.42 -4.40
CA GLY A 101 -0.41 -11.86 -5.64
C GLY A 101 -0.77 -10.38 -5.60
N GLU A 102 -0.69 -9.70 -4.46
CA GLU A 102 -0.79 -8.25 -4.36
C GLU A 102 0.62 -7.63 -4.34
N TYR A 103 0.84 -6.63 -5.17
CA TYR A 103 2.13 -5.95 -5.31
C TYR A 103 1.93 -4.45 -5.22
N HIS A 104 2.87 -3.74 -4.58
CA HIS A 104 2.90 -2.29 -4.70
C HIS A 104 3.22 -1.93 -6.14
N LEU A 105 2.40 -1.08 -6.74
CA LEU A 105 2.52 -0.69 -8.15
C LEU A 105 3.93 -0.18 -8.48
N THR A 106 4.56 0.53 -7.55
CA THR A 106 5.94 1.03 -7.70
C THR A 106 7.00 -0.07 -7.76
N GLU A 107 6.74 -1.24 -7.17
CA GLU A 107 7.67 -2.37 -7.17
C GLU A 107 7.66 -3.14 -8.50
N LEU A 108 6.57 -3.01 -9.26
CA LEU A 108 6.44 -3.64 -10.58
C LEU A 108 7.14 -2.85 -11.68
N ILE A 109 7.31 -1.54 -11.51
CA ILE A 109 7.99 -0.68 -12.49
C ILE A 109 9.47 -1.07 -12.56
N ASN A 110 10.00 -1.15 -13.78
CA ASN A 110 11.36 -1.58 -14.13
C ASN A 110 11.64 -3.09 -14.01
N LEU A 111 10.66 -3.94 -13.63
CA LEU A 111 10.85 -5.38 -13.71
C LEU A 111 11.02 -5.85 -15.15
N ASN A 112 11.93 -6.80 -15.36
CA ASN A 112 12.10 -7.45 -16.64
C ASN A 112 10.89 -8.35 -16.92
N VAL A 113 10.41 -8.31 -18.14
CA VAL A 113 9.30 -9.15 -18.61
C VAL A 113 9.87 -10.36 -19.33
N LYS A 114 9.56 -11.55 -18.84
CA LYS A 114 10.02 -12.83 -19.40
C LYS A 114 8.85 -13.63 -19.92
N ILE A 115 9.11 -14.40 -20.97
CA ILE A 115 8.23 -15.48 -21.46
C ILE A 115 8.98 -16.78 -21.47
N LEU A 116 8.25 -17.89 -21.43
CA LEU A 116 8.81 -19.24 -21.55
C LEU A 116 8.65 -19.72 -23.00
N GLU A 117 9.76 -19.83 -23.72
CA GLU A 117 9.79 -20.41 -25.07
C GLU A 117 10.82 -21.54 -25.12
N ASN A 118 10.47 -22.66 -25.69
CA ASN A 118 11.36 -23.83 -25.84
C ASN A 118 12.02 -24.24 -24.49
N ASN A 119 11.27 -24.20 -23.39
CA ASN A 119 11.75 -24.47 -22.01
C ASN A 119 12.84 -23.50 -21.52
N GLN A 120 13.01 -22.35 -22.15
CA GLN A 120 13.94 -21.30 -21.72
C GLN A 120 13.22 -19.99 -21.46
N LEU A 121 13.67 -19.24 -20.46
CA LEU A 121 13.14 -17.93 -20.12
C LEU A 121 13.84 -16.86 -20.96
N HIS A 122 13.08 -16.18 -21.80
CA HIS A 122 13.56 -15.08 -22.64
C HIS A 122 13.03 -13.74 -22.12
N ILE A 123 13.90 -12.73 -22.01
CA ILE A 123 13.48 -11.37 -21.70
C ILE A 123 12.96 -10.72 -22.99
N ILE A 124 11.69 -10.27 -22.96
CA ILE A 124 11.03 -9.65 -24.10
C ILE A 124 10.78 -8.16 -23.93
N GLY A 125 10.87 -7.65 -22.71
CA GLY A 125 10.53 -6.26 -22.41
C GLY A 125 10.77 -5.87 -20.96
N LYS A 126 10.24 -4.70 -20.62
CA LYS A 126 10.28 -4.12 -19.28
C LYS A 126 8.94 -3.48 -18.94
N VAL A 127 8.54 -3.56 -17.67
CA VAL A 127 7.40 -2.79 -17.17
C VAL A 127 7.83 -1.34 -17.03
N ILE A 128 7.17 -0.43 -17.75
CA ILE A 128 7.51 1.00 -17.73
C ILE A 128 6.48 1.85 -16.98
N ASN A 129 5.22 1.39 -16.93
CA ASN A 129 4.15 2.11 -16.26
C ASN A 129 3.00 1.16 -15.89
N LEU A 130 2.01 1.72 -15.22
CA LEU A 130 0.77 1.06 -14.85
C LEU A 130 -0.39 1.97 -15.21
N SER A 131 -1.39 1.44 -15.92
CA SER A 131 -2.60 2.18 -16.23
C SER A 131 -3.64 1.93 -15.12
N ASN A 132 -4.02 3.00 -14.42
CA ASN A 132 -4.98 2.97 -13.31
C ASN A 132 -6.45 3.08 -13.75
N GLU A 133 -6.73 3.06 -15.05
CA GLU A 133 -8.10 3.07 -15.55
C GLU A 133 -8.76 1.70 -15.32
N LYS A 134 -9.41 1.54 -14.17
CA LYS A 134 -10.34 0.43 -13.78
C LYS A 134 -9.89 -1.03 -13.97
N ASN A 135 -8.82 -1.32 -14.69
CA ASN A 135 -8.39 -2.68 -15.08
C ASN A 135 -6.88 -2.84 -14.91
N ASN A 136 -6.30 -2.70 -13.76
CA ASN A 136 -4.90 -3.04 -13.42
C ASN A 136 -4.06 -3.53 -14.63
N LEU A 137 -3.73 -2.61 -15.57
CA LEU A 137 -2.96 -2.95 -16.77
C LEU A 137 -1.49 -2.58 -16.57
N LEU A 138 -0.59 -3.50 -16.87
CA LEU A 138 0.83 -3.23 -17.00
C LEU A 138 1.11 -2.61 -18.37
N VAL A 139 1.85 -1.52 -18.41
CA VAL A 139 2.42 -0.97 -19.64
C VAL A 139 3.81 -1.56 -19.80
N ILE A 140 4.00 -2.39 -20.81
CA ILE A 140 5.27 -3.08 -21.09
C ILE A 140 5.87 -2.52 -22.35
N GLN A 141 7.12 -2.08 -22.28
CA GLN A 141 7.93 -1.74 -23.45
C GLN A 141 8.65 -2.97 -23.96
N LEU A 142 8.37 -3.39 -25.19
CA LEU A 142 9.00 -4.53 -25.84
C LEU A 142 10.40 -4.18 -26.34
N LEU A 143 11.38 -5.07 -26.13
CA LEU A 143 12.77 -4.87 -26.59
C LEU A 143 12.90 -4.93 -28.10
N LYS A 144 12.04 -5.72 -28.78
CA LYS A 144 12.14 -5.98 -30.21
C LYS A 144 11.92 -4.74 -31.08
N ASN A 145 11.00 -3.88 -30.68
CA ASN A 145 10.53 -2.76 -31.53
C ASN A 145 10.24 -1.47 -30.75
N ASN A 146 10.55 -1.44 -29.44
CA ASN A 146 10.22 -0.37 -28.49
C ASN A 146 8.73 -0.01 -28.40
N LYS A 147 7.83 -0.86 -28.93
CA LYS A 147 6.39 -0.67 -28.77
C LYS A 147 5.96 -0.86 -27.31
N GLU A 148 4.96 -0.09 -26.92
CA GLU A 148 4.26 -0.24 -25.65
C GLU A 148 3.03 -1.11 -25.85
N VAL A 149 2.89 -2.14 -25.00
CA VAL A 149 1.72 -3.02 -24.98
C VAL A 149 1.08 -2.99 -23.59
N LEU A 150 -0.24 -3.07 -23.58
CA LEU A 150 -1.05 -3.10 -22.37
C LEU A 150 -1.38 -4.55 -22.02
N ILE A 151 -0.91 -5.00 -20.88
CA ILE A 151 -1.10 -6.39 -20.41
C ILE A 151 -1.96 -6.39 -19.14
N PRO A 152 -3.09 -7.10 -19.11
CA PRO A 152 -3.88 -7.28 -17.90
C PRO A 152 -3.05 -7.95 -16.80
N PHE A 153 -3.01 -7.34 -15.62
CA PHE A 153 -2.30 -7.88 -14.46
C PHE A 153 -3.21 -8.86 -13.70
N VAL A 154 -3.38 -10.04 -14.29
CA VAL A 154 -4.16 -11.16 -13.75
C VAL A 154 -3.31 -12.42 -13.72
N ASN A 155 -3.58 -13.34 -12.79
CA ASN A 155 -2.77 -14.55 -12.59
C ASN A 155 -2.66 -15.44 -13.84
N GLU A 156 -3.69 -15.45 -14.68
CA GLU A 156 -3.71 -16.21 -15.93
C GLU A 156 -2.68 -15.71 -16.95
N ILE A 157 -2.37 -14.42 -16.93
CA ILE A 157 -1.44 -13.77 -17.87
C ILE A 157 -0.09 -13.50 -17.21
N VAL A 158 -0.08 -13.19 -15.91
CA VAL A 158 1.13 -12.91 -15.11
C VAL A 158 1.19 -13.88 -13.92
N PRO A 159 1.49 -15.16 -14.14
CA PRO A 159 1.47 -16.18 -13.09
C PRO A 159 2.59 -16.04 -12.06
N VAL A 160 3.69 -15.37 -12.41
CA VAL A 160 4.84 -15.20 -11.51
C VAL A 160 5.33 -13.77 -11.50
N VAL A 161 5.44 -13.21 -10.29
CA VAL A 161 6.13 -11.96 -10.01
C VAL A 161 7.23 -12.23 -9.00
N ASP A 162 8.48 -12.06 -9.39
CA ASP A 162 9.65 -12.23 -8.53
C ASP A 162 10.43 -10.92 -8.43
N ILE A 163 10.05 -10.09 -7.46
CA ILE A 163 10.68 -8.79 -7.22
C ILE A 163 12.16 -8.96 -6.86
N LYS A 164 12.50 -10.01 -6.09
CA LYS A 164 13.88 -10.25 -5.67
C LYS A 164 14.80 -10.58 -6.84
N LYS A 165 14.29 -11.31 -7.83
CA LYS A 165 15.02 -11.65 -9.07
C LYS A 165 14.75 -10.65 -10.19
N ASN A 166 14.01 -9.58 -9.92
CA ASN A 166 13.73 -8.49 -10.83
C ASN A 166 13.07 -8.92 -12.14
N PHE A 167 12.02 -9.77 -12.08
CA PHE A 167 11.27 -10.15 -13.26
C PHE A 167 9.81 -10.52 -12.97
N ILE A 168 8.98 -10.40 -14.02
CA ILE A 168 7.66 -11.03 -14.13
C ILE A 168 7.69 -12.07 -15.25
N LEU A 169 6.91 -13.14 -15.09
CA LEU A 169 6.67 -14.13 -16.13
C LEU A 169 5.32 -13.85 -16.78
N LEU A 170 5.30 -13.78 -18.12
CA LEU A 170 4.06 -13.69 -18.89
C LEU A 170 3.74 -15.04 -19.55
N THR A 171 2.45 -15.36 -19.57
CA THR A 171 1.84 -16.41 -20.37
C THR A 171 0.74 -15.79 -21.24
N PRO A 172 1.11 -14.94 -22.23
CA PRO A 172 0.13 -14.20 -23.00
C PRO A 172 -0.62 -15.14 -23.95
N PRO A 173 -1.93 -14.96 -24.13
CA PRO A 173 -2.64 -15.61 -25.23
C PRO A 173 -2.10 -15.14 -26.58
N SER A 174 -2.26 -15.97 -27.62
CA SER A 174 -1.79 -15.66 -28.98
C SER A 174 -2.31 -14.31 -29.45
N GLY A 175 -1.42 -13.49 -30.03
CA GLY A 175 -1.73 -12.16 -30.55
C GLY A 175 -1.68 -11.00 -29.55
N LEU A 176 -1.60 -11.23 -28.25
CA LEU A 176 -1.59 -10.15 -27.24
C LEU A 176 -0.33 -9.26 -27.32
N LEU A 177 0.79 -9.82 -27.74
CA LEU A 177 2.07 -9.09 -27.90
C LEU A 177 2.27 -8.49 -29.29
N GLU A 178 1.33 -8.70 -30.20
CA GLU A 178 1.38 -8.22 -31.60
C GLU A 178 0.55 -6.96 -31.82
N LEU A 179 -0.20 -6.52 -30.80
CA LEU A 179 -1.10 -5.37 -30.84
C LEU A 179 -0.39 -4.02 -30.91
#